data_7f81268f6ad97c45bde086a2c1ea683b
#
_entry.id   7f81268f6ad97c45bde086a2c1ea683b
#
_cell.length_a   1.000
_cell.length_b   1.000
_cell.length_c   1.000
_cell.angle_alpha   90.00
_cell.angle_beta   90.00
_cell.angle_gamma   90.00
#
_symmetry.space_group_name_H-M   'P 1'
#
loop_
_entity.id
_entity.type
_entity.pdbx_description
1 polymer ?
#
loop_
_entity_poly.entity_id
_entity_poly.type
_entity_poly.pdbx_seq_one_letter_code
_entity_poly.pdbx_strand_id
1 'polypeptide(L)'
;MHVKNTFYTTTITVIIVSLIISLSLAVQIATSRQQSIQQINTSVANLSHTLDVYTEGIMRQSEMLITTVSDMIEIYGMTAQQAINIQRMINDQDNLLTQINNVVVYNAQGDIFTALHESFTGPRKGSDRKFFIYHKENKNQQIFIGEPVVSRTNGKWVITISRRLETPSGAFNGVVVVTLGIENFLALYGQINIGHSGVIGLTTQSGVLLVRYPFKNTYIGTIVSDSQIGRAHV
;
A
#
# COMPACT_ATOMS: atom_id res chain seq x y z
N MET A 1 -65.96 -19.98 43.91
CA MET A 1 -65.87 -19.14 42.71
C MET A 1 -64.57 -18.26 42.67
N HIS A 2 -64.09 -17.79 43.80
CA HIS A 2 -62.96 -16.93 43.96
C HIS A 2 -61.58 -17.56 43.51
N VAL A 3 -61.33 -18.85 43.78
CA VAL A 3 -60.04 -19.53 43.52
C VAL A 3 -59.76 -19.67 42.02
N LYS A 4 -60.78 -19.86 41.18
CA LYS A 4 -60.56 -19.92 39.69
C LYS A 4 -60.19 -18.57 39.10
N ASN A 5 -60.77 -17.47 39.59
CA ASN A 5 -60.42 -16.12 39.07
C ASN A 5 -59.03 -15.71 39.46
N THR A 6 -58.56 -16.02 40.66
CA THR A 6 -57.14 -15.76 41.08
C THR A 6 -56.16 -16.56 40.26
N PHE A 7 -56.40 -17.80 39.88
CA PHE A 7 -55.58 -18.62 39.06
C PHE A 7 -55.43 -18.04 37.63
N TYR A 8 -56.56 -17.63 37.01
CA TYR A 8 -56.51 -16.99 35.66
C TYR A 8 -55.76 -15.65 35.65
N THR A 9 -55.92 -14.84 36.68
CA THR A 9 -55.25 -13.55 36.80
C THR A 9 -53.72 -13.73 36.97
N THR A 10 -53.29 -14.66 37.82
CA THR A 10 -51.86 -14.96 37.99
C THR A 10 -51.23 -15.52 36.72
N THR A 11 -51.93 -16.41 36.01
CA THR A 11 -51.42 -16.98 34.74
C THR A 11 -51.28 -15.89 33.65
N ILE A 12 -52.27 -14.98 33.54
CA ILE A 12 -52.22 -13.87 32.58
C ILE A 12 -51.05 -12.91 32.91
N THR A 13 -50.86 -12.57 34.20
CA THR A 13 -49.73 -11.70 34.59
C THR A 13 -48.39 -12.32 34.30
N VAL A 14 -48.21 -13.63 34.52
CA VAL A 14 -46.96 -14.34 34.16
C VAL A 14 -46.71 -14.32 32.65
N ILE A 15 -47.75 -14.53 31.83
CA ILE A 15 -47.65 -14.49 30.38
C ILE A 15 -47.26 -13.08 29.92
N ILE A 16 -47.86 -12.02 30.44
CA ILE A 16 -47.57 -10.64 30.08
C ILE A 16 -46.13 -10.28 30.46
N VAL A 17 -45.70 -10.64 31.67
CA VAL A 17 -44.31 -10.39 32.11
C VAL A 17 -43.29 -11.13 31.22
N SER A 18 -43.55 -12.40 30.89
CA SER A 18 -42.72 -13.17 30.00
C SER A 18 -42.63 -12.54 28.60
N LEU A 19 -43.73 -12.03 28.09
CA LEU A 19 -43.79 -11.38 26.78
C LEU A 19 -43.01 -10.05 26.76
N ILE A 20 -43.08 -9.27 27.82
CA ILE A 20 -42.33 -8.03 28.01
C ILE A 20 -40.83 -8.32 28.09
N ILE A 21 -40.43 -9.35 28.85
CA ILE A 21 -39.00 -9.75 28.95
C ILE A 21 -38.50 -10.22 27.59
N SER A 22 -39.25 -11.05 26.88
CA SER A 22 -38.84 -11.53 25.55
C SER A 22 -38.69 -10.41 24.52
N LEU A 23 -39.63 -9.44 24.56
CA LEU A 23 -39.56 -8.26 23.69
C LEU A 23 -38.34 -7.38 24.03
N SER A 24 -38.08 -7.15 25.32
CA SER A 24 -36.93 -6.39 25.80
C SER A 24 -35.62 -7.05 25.36
N LEU A 25 -35.49 -8.37 25.51
CA LEU A 25 -34.31 -9.12 25.04
C LEU A 25 -34.13 -9.02 23.53
N ALA A 26 -35.21 -9.15 22.76
CA ALA A 26 -35.15 -9.01 21.29
C ALA A 26 -34.64 -7.63 20.85
N VAL A 27 -35.16 -6.57 21.50
CA VAL A 27 -34.72 -5.18 21.24
C VAL A 27 -33.25 -5.01 21.64
N GLN A 28 -32.85 -5.54 22.80
CA GLN A 28 -31.45 -5.44 23.27
C GLN A 28 -30.46 -6.15 22.34
N ILE A 29 -30.83 -7.34 21.84
CA ILE A 29 -30.01 -8.08 20.88
C ILE A 29 -29.89 -7.29 19.57
N ALA A 30 -31.00 -6.76 19.06
CA ALA A 30 -31.02 -5.98 17.83
C ALA A 30 -30.12 -4.70 17.93
N THR A 31 -30.28 -3.94 19.03
CA THR A 31 -29.49 -2.72 19.27
C THR A 31 -28.02 -3.03 19.49
N SER A 32 -27.68 -4.07 20.26
CA SER A 32 -26.32 -4.50 20.50
C SER A 32 -25.64 -4.93 19.19
N ARG A 33 -26.33 -5.67 18.32
CA ARG A 33 -25.82 -6.05 17.00
C ARG A 33 -25.53 -4.83 16.13
N GLN A 34 -26.44 -3.87 16.09
CA GLN A 34 -26.27 -2.66 15.30
C GLN A 34 -25.10 -1.80 15.81
N GLN A 35 -24.97 -1.65 17.13
CA GLN A 35 -23.83 -0.96 17.74
C GLN A 35 -22.49 -1.65 17.43
N SER A 36 -22.45 -2.99 17.51
CA SER A 36 -21.26 -3.75 17.18
C SER A 36 -20.84 -3.57 15.71
N ILE A 37 -21.79 -3.59 14.77
CA ILE A 37 -21.52 -3.36 13.35
C ILE A 37 -20.98 -1.93 13.13
N GLN A 38 -21.58 -0.92 13.74
CA GLN A 38 -21.10 0.46 13.63
C GLN A 38 -19.69 0.62 14.21
N GLN A 39 -19.42 0.01 15.36
CA GLN A 39 -18.10 0.05 15.97
C GLN A 39 -17.04 -0.62 15.09
N ILE A 40 -17.35 -1.76 14.47
CA ILE A 40 -16.45 -2.44 13.53
C ILE A 40 -16.20 -1.54 12.31
N ASN A 41 -17.25 -0.97 11.70
CA ASN A 41 -17.09 -0.10 10.54
C ASN A 41 -16.22 1.13 10.85
N THR A 42 -16.44 1.77 12.00
CA THR A 42 -15.63 2.90 12.45
C THR A 42 -14.15 2.49 12.65
N SER A 43 -13.93 1.32 13.27
CA SER A 43 -12.57 0.81 13.49
C SER A 43 -11.85 0.50 12.19
N VAL A 44 -12.54 -0.11 11.22
CA VAL A 44 -12.01 -0.41 9.89
C VAL A 44 -11.70 0.89 9.13
N ALA A 45 -12.61 1.87 9.17
CA ALA A 45 -12.38 3.17 8.51
C ALA A 45 -11.16 3.91 9.10
N ASN A 46 -11.05 3.96 10.43
CA ASN A 46 -9.91 4.57 11.10
C ASN A 46 -8.59 3.86 10.78
N LEU A 47 -8.60 2.52 10.74
CA LEU A 47 -7.43 1.74 10.36
C LEU A 47 -7.03 2.00 8.91
N SER A 48 -8.01 1.97 7.99
CA SER A 48 -7.78 2.26 6.58
C SER A 48 -7.15 3.65 6.40
N HIS A 49 -7.69 4.67 7.06
CA HIS A 49 -7.15 6.02 7.02
C HIS A 49 -5.72 6.10 7.58
N THR A 50 -5.44 5.39 8.68
CA THR A 50 -4.08 5.36 9.25
C THR A 50 -3.07 4.73 8.28
N LEU A 51 -3.45 3.63 7.62
CA LEU A 51 -2.61 2.97 6.63
C LEU A 51 -2.42 3.83 5.38
N ASP A 52 -3.44 4.58 5.00
CA ASP A 52 -3.41 5.52 3.87
C ASP A 52 -2.41 6.65 4.12
N VAL A 53 -2.49 7.31 5.28
CA VAL A 53 -1.55 8.36 5.70
C VAL A 53 -0.11 7.84 5.77
N TYR A 54 0.08 6.62 6.28
CA TYR A 54 1.40 5.97 6.32
C TYR A 54 1.94 5.74 4.90
N THR A 55 1.12 5.20 4.01
CA THR A 55 1.51 4.92 2.62
C THR A 55 1.80 6.22 1.87
N GLU A 56 0.97 7.25 2.03
CA GLU A 56 1.20 8.58 1.45
C GLU A 56 2.53 9.17 1.92
N GLY A 57 2.87 9.00 3.20
CA GLY A 57 4.17 9.42 3.74
C GLY A 57 5.34 8.76 3.02
N ILE A 58 5.29 7.44 2.79
CA ILE A 58 6.33 6.70 2.06
C ILE A 58 6.42 7.17 0.61
N MET A 59 5.29 7.34 -0.06
CA MET A 59 5.25 7.81 -1.45
C MET A 59 5.88 9.20 -1.57
N ARG A 60 5.49 10.14 -0.72
CA ARG A 60 6.04 11.50 -0.67
C ARG A 60 7.55 11.52 -0.41
N GLN A 61 8.02 10.70 0.51
CA GLN A 61 9.46 10.54 0.78
C GLN A 61 10.21 10.00 -0.45
N SER A 62 9.63 9.02 -1.13
CA SER A 62 10.18 8.46 -2.37
C SER A 62 10.23 9.48 -3.50
N GLU A 63 9.19 10.30 -3.65
CA GLU A 63 9.14 11.39 -4.63
C GLU A 63 10.19 12.47 -4.36
N MET A 64 10.38 12.85 -3.10
CA MET A 64 11.43 13.80 -2.71
C MET A 64 12.82 13.26 -3.07
N LEU A 65 13.09 11.99 -2.79
CA LEU A 65 14.37 11.36 -3.10
C LEU A 65 14.60 11.28 -4.62
N ILE A 66 13.60 10.86 -5.39
CA ILE A 66 13.65 10.82 -6.84
C ILE A 66 13.93 12.20 -7.40
N THR A 67 13.23 13.23 -6.92
CA THR A 67 13.40 14.61 -7.36
C THR A 67 14.82 15.09 -7.08
N THR A 68 15.32 14.89 -5.85
CA THR A 68 16.67 15.29 -5.47
C THR A 68 17.73 14.63 -6.36
N VAL A 69 17.63 13.30 -6.58
CA VAL A 69 18.57 12.58 -7.46
C VAL A 69 18.45 13.05 -8.91
N SER A 70 17.23 13.31 -9.39
CA SER A 70 17.00 13.82 -10.74
C SER A 70 17.66 15.18 -10.93
N ASP A 71 17.45 16.11 -10.01
CA ASP A 71 18.03 17.46 -10.07
C ASP A 71 19.56 17.42 -10.03
N MET A 72 20.13 16.56 -9.18
CA MET A 72 21.59 16.35 -9.15
C MET A 72 22.14 15.90 -10.51
N ILE A 73 21.43 15.02 -11.21
CA ILE A 73 21.86 14.49 -12.52
C ILE A 73 21.63 15.53 -13.63
N GLU A 74 20.49 16.23 -13.60
CA GLU A 74 20.16 17.23 -14.62
C GLU A 74 21.11 18.44 -14.55
N ILE A 75 21.56 18.83 -13.34
CA ILE A 75 22.49 19.94 -13.14
C ILE A 75 23.94 19.54 -13.43
N TYR A 76 24.39 18.40 -12.91
CA TYR A 76 25.82 18.03 -12.90
C TYR A 76 26.18 16.90 -13.87
N GLY A 77 25.16 16.31 -14.52
CA GLY A 77 25.34 15.20 -15.46
C GLY A 77 25.64 13.85 -14.80
N MET A 78 25.72 12.81 -15.62
CA MET A 78 26.06 11.44 -15.20
C MET A 78 27.59 11.24 -15.22
N THR A 79 28.28 11.73 -14.21
CA THR A 79 29.73 11.58 -14.04
C THR A 79 30.06 10.60 -12.90
N ALA A 80 31.27 10.01 -12.91
CA ALA A 80 31.69 9.11 -11.82
C ALA A 80 31.64 9.81 -10.45
N GLN A 81 32.01 11.09 -10.38
CA GLN A 81 31.93 11.88 -9.14
C GLN A 81 30.48 12.04 -8.68
N GLN A 82 29.55 12.24 -9.61
CA GLN A 82 28.14 12.38 -9.29
C GLN A 82 27.53 11.06 -8.78
N ALA A 83 27.95 9.93 -9.33
CA ALA A 83 27.54 8.63 -8.79
C ALA A 83 27.92 8.46 -7.32
N ILE A 84 29.17 8.84 -6.96
CA ILE A 84 29.65 8.82 -5.57
C ILE A 84 28.86 9.78 -4.68
N ASN A 85 28.56 10.99 -5.16
CA ASN A 85 27.81 11.99 -4.41
C ASN A 85 26.38 11.51 -4.12
N ILE A 86 25.71 10.91 -5.10
CA ILE A 86 24.35 10.34 -4.95
C ILE A 86 24.38 9.20 -3.95
N GLN A 87 25.32 8.26 -4.05
CA GLN A 87 25.45 7.15 -3.10
C GLN A 87 25.68 7.66 -1.67
N ARG A 88 26.56 8.64 -1.49
CA ARG A 88 26.82 9.24 -0.18
C ARG A 88 25.54 9.88 0.38
N MET A 89 24.87 10.72 -0.41
CA MET A 89 23.66 11.39 0.01
C MET A 89 22.57 10.40 0.45
N ILE A 90 22.39 9.29 -0.28
CA ILE A 90 21.40 8.27 0.07
C ILE A 90 21.82 7.51 1.34
N ASN A 91 23.11 7.12 1.45
CA ASN A 91 23.64 6.42 2.63
C ASN A 91 23.53 7.27 3.91
N ASP A 92 23.74 8.57 3.81
CA ASP A 92 23.60 9.48 4.95
C ASP A 92 22.15 9.57 5.47
N GLN A 93 21.18 9.19 4.65
CA GLN A 93 19.75 9.15 4.97
C GLN A 93 19.22 7.73 5.28
N ASP A 94 20.07 6.72 5.31
CA ASP A 94 19.68 5.29 5.40
C ASP A 94 18.74 5.00 6.58
N ASN A 95 18.95 5.64 7.73
CA ASN A 95 18.08 5.52 8.90
C ASN A 95 16.65 6.08 8.69
N LEU A 96 16.45 6.96 7.72
CA LEU A 96 15.17 7.56 7.40
C LEU A 96 14.45 6.81 6.27
N LEU A 97 15.18 5.94 5.54
CA LEU A 97 14.71 5.29 4.31
C LEU A 97 14.44 3.80 4.50
N THR A 98 14.06 3.38 5.71
CA THR A 98 13.86 1.95 6.07
C THR A 98 12.88 1.20 5.16
N GLN A 99 11.99 1.90 4.47
CA GLN A 99 11.01 1.33 3.54
C GLN A 99 11.56 1.19 2.12
N ILE A 100 12.65 1.91 1.81
CA ILE A 100 13.26 1.89 0.48
C ILE A 100 14.18 0.68 0.37
N ASN A 101 13.91 -0.16 -0.62
CA ASN A 101 14.71 -1.35 -0.90
C ASN A 101 15.96 -1.01 -1.73
N ASN A 102 15.83 -0.13 -2.72
CA ASN A 102 16.95 0.33 -3.53
C ASN A 102 16.60 1.64 -4.26
N VAL A 103 17.61 2.40 -4.60
CA VAL A 103 17.56 3.53 -5.54
C VAL A 103 18.49 3.20 -6.69
N VAL A 104 17.99 3.22 -7.90
CA VAL A 104 18.77 2.88 -9.11
C VAL A 104 18.58 3.98 -10.13
N VAL A 105 19.67 4.43 -10.71
CA VAL A 105 19.69 5.34 -11.85
C VAL A 105 20.14 4.59 -13.09
N TYR A 106 19.34 4.65 -14.14
CA TYR A 106 19.64 4.09 -15.44
C TYR A 106 19.94 5.21 -16.42
N ASN A 107 20.94 5.02 -17.28
CA ASN A 107 21.22 5.92 -18.39
C ASN A 107 20.22 5.73 -19.56
N ALA A 108 20.36 6.51 -20.62
CA ALA A 108 19.47 6.45 -21.79
C ALA A 108 19.46 5.09 -22.51
N GLN A 109 20.48 4.27 -22.36
CA GLN A 109 20.61 2.92 -22.90
C GLN A 109 20.02 1.85 -21.97
N GLY A 110 19.63 2.25 -20.75
CA GLY A 110 19.10 1.38 -19.71
C GLY A 110 20.18 0.65 -18.92
N ASP A 111 21.45 1.05 -19.06
CA ASP A 111 22.52 0.52 -18.23
C ASP A 111 22.50 1.24 -16.86
N ILE A 112 22.92 0.54 -15.80
CA ILE A 112 22.97 1.13 -14.47
C ILE A 112 24.12 2.15 -14.42
N PHE A 113 23.75 3.41 -14.13
CA PHE A 113 24.69 4.46 -13.84
C PHE A 113 25.17 4.39 -12.38
N THR A 114 24.23 4.31 -11.43
CA THR A 114 24.52 4.12 -10.00
C THR A 114 23.34 3.43 -9.30
N ALA A 115 23.61 2.78 -8.18
CA ALA A 115 22.61 2.15 -7.33
C ALA A 115 23.03 2.24 -5.86
N LEU A 116 22.05 2.32 -4.95
CA LEU A 116 22.31 2.26 -3.50
C LEU A 116 22.93 0.90 -3.13
N HIS A 117 22.30 -0.19 -3.60
CA HIS A 117 22.84 -1.54 -3.43
C HIS A 117 23.32 -2.08 -4.78
N GLU A 118 24.61 -2.40 -4.87
CA GLU A 118 25.24 -2.86 -6.11
C GLU A 118 25.12 -4.37 -6.35
N SER A 119 24.58 -5.13 -5.38
CA SER A 119 24.30 -6.56 -5.55
C SER A 119 23.13 -6.75 -6.51
N PHE A 120 23.35 -7.53 -7.56
CA PHE A 120 22.30 -7.84 -8.53
C PHE A 120 22.24 -9.35 -8.73
N THR A 121 21.02 -9.91 -8.55
CA THR A 121 20.73 -11.33 -8.78
C THR A 121 20.29 -11.62 -10.22
N GLY A 122 20.09 -10.57 -11.02
CA GLY A 122 19.62 -10.63 -12.40
C GLY A 122 20.38 -9.67 -13.32
N PRO A 123 19.90 -9.47 -14.56
CA PRO A 123 20.51 -8.57 -15.54
C PRO A 123 20.68 -7.15 -14.99
N ARG A 124 21.85 -6.57 -15.16
CA ARG A 124 22.19 -5.17 -14.77
C ARG A 124 21.65 -4.11 -15.75
N LYS A 125 20.60 -4.42 -16.47
CA LYS A 125 20.00 -3.55 -17.48
C LYS A 125 18.52 -3.34 -17.17
N GLY A 126 18.02 -2.12 -17.36
CA GLY A 126 16.62 -1.75 -17.07
C GLY A 126 15.78 -1.47 -18.32
N SER A 127 16.38 -1.51 -19.52
CA SER A 127 15.70 -1.12 -20.77
C SER A 127 14.46 -1.95 -21.14
N ASP A 128 14.33 -3.15 -20.60
CA ASP A 128 13.19 -4.06 -20.80
C ASP A 128 12.10 -3.92 -19.70
N ARG A 129 12.34 -3.08 -18.70
CA ARG A 129 11.37 -2.85 -17.60
C ARG A 129 10.28 -1.90 -18.04
N LYS A 130 9.03 -2.16 -17.60
CA LYS A 130 7.84 -1.35 -17.91
C LYS A 130 8.05 0.13 -17.59
N PHE A 131 8.63 0.47 -16.43
CA PHE A 131 8.91 1.85 -16.05
C PHE A 131 9.87 2.55 -17.02
N PHE A 132 10.90 1.84 -17.50
CA PHE A 132 11.86 2.41 -18.43
C PHE A 132 11.23 2.68 -19.81
N ILE A 133 10.47 1.70 -20.33
CA ILE A 133 9.73 1.82 -21.58
C ILE A 133 8.75 2.98 -21.49
N TYR A 134 7.97 3.04 -20.40
CA TYR A 134 7.02 4.14 -20.15
C TYR A 134 7.69 5.50 -20.26
N HIS A 135 8.79 5.73 -19.52
CA HIS A 135 9.47 7.03 -19.52
C HIS A 135 10.23 7.34 -20.82
N LYS A 136 10.63 6.33 -21.56
CA LYS A 136 11.23 6.52 -22.89
C LYS A 136 10.21 6.99 -23.92
N GLU A 137 8.97 6.49 -23.84
CA GLU A 137 7.89 6.80 -24.79
C GLU A 137 7.13 8.07 -24.40
N ASN A 138 7.03 8.37 -23.11
CA ASN A 138 6.29 9.52 -22.58
C ASN A 138 7.23 10.63 -22.17
N LYS A 139 7.02 11.84 -22.75
CA LYS A 139 7.84 13.04 -22.49
C LYS A 139 7.42 13.82 -21.24
N ASN A 140 6.66 13.22 -20.34
CA ASN A 140 6.32 13.88 -19.09
C ASN A 140 7.33 13.51 -18.00
N GLN A 141 7.58 14.43 -17.07
CA GLN A 141 8.44 14.21 -15.89
C GLN A 141 7.62 13.79 -14.66
N GLN A 142 6.39 13.34 -14.86
CA GLN A 142 5.55 12.88 -13.76
C GLN A 142 6.10 11.57 -13.16
N ILE A 143 5.83 11.40 -11.89
CA ILE A 143 6.12 10.14 -11.21
C ILE A 143 5.24 9.03 -11.80
N PHE A 144 5.86 7.90 -12.09
CA PHE A 144 5.18 6.68 -12.51
C PHE A 144 5.31 5.61 -11.43
N ILE A 145 4.18 5.15 -10.92
CA ILE A 145 4.11 4.01 -9.99
C ILE A 145 3.85 2.76 -10.83
N GLY A 146 4.85 1.91 -10.89
CA GLY A 146 4.77 0.66 -11.66
C GLY A 146 4.07 -0.46 -10.90
N GLU A 147 3.57 -1.44 -11.65
CA GLU A 147 3.08 -2.69 -11.09
C GLU A 147 4.20 -3.38 -10.27
N PRO A 148 3.83 -4.17 -9.24
CA PRO A 148 4.81 -4.92 -8.49
C PRO A 148 5.61 -5.87 -9.39
N VAL A 149 6.91 -5.90 -9.16
CA VAL A 149 7.86 -6.73 -9.92
C VAL A 149 8.85 -7.42 -8.98
N VAL A 150 9.45 -8.50 -9.44
CA VAL A 150 10.58 -9.10 -8.74
C VAL A 150 11.82 -8.25 -8.99
N SER A 151 12.44 -7.78 -7.91
CA SER A 151 13.66 -6.97 -7.93
C SER A 151 14.85 -7.78 -8.48
N ARG A 152 15.60 -7.17 -9.37
CA ARG A 152 16.87 -7.74 -9.86
C ARG A 152 18.03 -7.59 -8.87
N THR A 153 17.83 -6.79 -7.82
CA THR A 153 18.84 -6.59 -6.78
C THR A 153 18.88 -7.77 -5.80
N ASN A 154 17.71 -8.23 -5.34
CA ASN A 154 17.63 -9.20 -4.25
C ASN A 154 16.58 -10.31 -4.45
N GLY A 155 15.90 -10.36 -5.60
CA GLY A 155 14.89 -11.37 -5.90
C GLY A 155 13.55 -11.21 -5.16
N LYS A 156 13.35 -10.13 -4.41
CA LYS A 156 12.13 -9.88 -3.64
C LYS A 156 11.11 -9.07 -4.43
N TRP A 157 9.84 -9.16 -4.06
CA TRP A 157 8.78 -8.34 -4.63
C TRP A 157 8.92 -6.88 -4.19
N VAL A 158 8.86 -5.97 -5.18
CA VAL A 158 8.97 -4.51 -4.96
C VAL A 158 7.94 -3.76 -5.77
N ILE A 159 7.51 -2.63 -5.25
CA ILE A 159 6.80 -1.58 -5.99
C ILE A 159 7.86 -0.63 -6.53
N THR A 160 7.74 -0.22 -7.80
CA THR A 160 8.66 0.74 -8.43
C THR A 160 8.01 2.11 -8.52
N ILE A 161 8.75 3.13 -8.09
CA ILE A 161 8.40 4.54 -8.27
C ILE A 161 9.50 5.15 -9.10
N SER A 162 9.18 5.81 -10.20
CA SER A 162 10.18 6.23 -11.17
C SER A 162 9.87 7.57 -11.81
N ARG A 163 10.92 8.25 -12.27
CA ARG A 163 10.85 9.52 -12.98
C ARG A 163 11.84 9.52 -14.17
N ARG A 164 11.39 10.13 -15.27
CA ARG A 164 12.20 10.39 -16.45
C ARG A 164 13.28 11.42 -16.13
N LEU A 165 14.48 11.15 -16.61
CA LEU A 165 15.60 12.10 -16.66
C LEU A 165 15.69 12.71 -18.06
N GLU A 166 16.02 14.00 -18.11
CA GLU A 166 16.19 14.72 -19.36
C GLU A 166 17.57 15.40 -19.43
N THR A 167 18.06 15.59 -20.63
CA THR A 167 19.17 16.50 -20.88
C THR A 167 18.68 17.94 -20.83
N PRO A 168 19.55 18.96 -20.74
CA PRO A 168 19.16 20.36 -20.85
C PRO A 168 18.37 20.72 -22.13
N SER A 169 18.50 19.88 -23.17
CA SER A 169 17.73 20.04 -24.42
C SER A 169 16.38 19.32 -24.42
N GLY A 170 15.97 18.68 -23.29
CA GLY A 170 14.72 17.93 -23.16
C GLY A 170 14.75 16.52 -23.76
N ALA A 171 15.93 16.03 -24.18
CA ALA A 171 16.06 14.66 -24.67
C ALA A 171 16.08 13.66 -23.52
N PHE A 172 15.60 12.43 -23.79
CA PHE A 172 15.63 11.33 -22.82
C PHE A 172 17.06 11.00 -22.40
N ASN A 173 17.34 11.09 -21.10
CA ASN A 173 18.65 10.85 -20.52
C ASN A 173 18.69 9.61 -19.61
N GLY A 174 17.54 9.01 -19.34
CA GLY A 174 17.44 7.83 -18.49
C GLY A 174 16.29 7.87 -17.52
N VAL A 175 16.38 7.09 -16.45
CA VAL A 175 15.31 6.96 -15.43
C VAL A 175 15.92 6.81 -14.04
N VAL A 176 15.40 7.57 -13.08
CA VAL A 176 15.59 7.30 -11.64
C VAL A 176 14.46 6.40 -11.16
N VAL A 177 14.81 5.36 -10.41
CA VAL A 177 13.86 4.40 -9.84
C VAL A 177 14.13 4.21 -8.37
N VAL A 178 13.11 4.41 -7.55
CA VAL A 178 13.07 3.97 -6.15
C VAL A 178 12.23 2.70 -6.09
N THR A 179 12.70 1.71 -5.36
CA THR A 179 11.98 0.46 -5.13
C THR A 179 11.59 0.32 -3.67
N LEU A 180 10.31 0.05 -3.41
CA LEU A 180 9.75 -0.21 -2.08
C LEU A 180 9.55 -1.70 -1.89
N GLY A 181 10.12 -2.28 -0.84
CA GLY A 181 9.95 -3.70 -0.51
C GLY A 181 8.52 -4.00 -0.05
N ILE A 182 7.83 -4.94 -0.71
CA ILE A 182 6.49 -5.38 -0.28
C ILE A 182 6.53 -5.96 1.14
N GLU A 183 7.62 -6.60 1.53
CA GLU A 183 7.80 -7.19 2.85
C GLU A 183 7.68 -6.18 4.00
N ASN A 184 8.07 -4.91 3.78
CA ASN A 184 7.95 -3.87 4.80
C ASN A 184 6.47 -3.54 5.09
N PHE A 185 5.64 -3.51 4.06
CA PHE A 185 4.18 -3.37 4.21
C PHE A 185 3.58 -4.60 4.89
N LEU A 186 4.03 -5.81 4.53
CA LEU A 186 3.54 -7.05 5.13
C LEU A 186 3.90 -7.14 6.61
N ALA A 187 5.09 -6.68 7.00
CA ALA A 187 5.51 -6.63 8.40
C ALA A 187 4.62 -5.70 9.23
N LEU A 188 4.25 -4.53 8.68
CA LEU A 188 3.30 -3.61 9.32
C LEU A 188 1.91 -4.23 9.41
N TYR A 189 1.37 -4.73 8.30
CA TYR A 189 0.01 -5.28 8.23
C TYR A 189 -0.15 -6.52 9.12
N GLY A 190 0.92 -7.30 9.30
CA GLY A 190 0.95 -8.47 10.17
C GLY A 190 0.82 -8.15 11.66
N GLN A 191 1.07 -6.91 12.07
CA GLN A 191 0.87 -6.45 13.45
C GLN A 191 -0.59 -6.08 13.76
N ILE A 192 -1.43 -6.00 12.73
CA ILE A 192 -2.81 -5.56 12.85
C ILE A 192 -3.71 -6.80 13.00
N ASN A 193 -4.52 -6.80 14.04
CA ASN A 193 -5.52 -7.85 14.22
C ASN A 193 -6.73 -7.60 13.31
N ILE A 194 -6.78 -8.31 12.19
CA ILE A 194 -7.87 -8.25 11.21
C ILE A 194 -8.84 -9.43 11.32
N GLY A 195 -8.71 -10.26 12.37
CA GLY A 195 -9.49 -11.48 12.53
C GLY A 195 -9.08 -12.59 11.55
N HIS A 196 -9.81 -13.72 11.60
CA HIS A 196 -9.45 -14.92 10.82
C HIS A 196 -9.63 -14.79 9.31
N SER A 197 -10.54 -13.96 8.85
CA SER A 197 -10.90 -13.81 7.43
C SER A 197 -10.59 -12.41 6.87
N GLY A 198 -9.95 -11.55 7.66
CA GLY A 198 -9.63 -10.20 7.26
C GLY A 198 -8.55 -10.16 6.18
N VAL A 199 -8.61 -9.13 5.36
CA VAL A 199 -7.62 -8.83 4.31
C VAL A 199 -7.33 -7.34 4.33
N ILE A 200 -6.03 -7.00 4.24
CA ILE A 200 -5.57 -5.65 3.96
C ILE A 200 -4.99 -5.65 2.55
N GLY A 201 -5.39 -4.69 1.72
CA GLY A 201 -4.87 -4.51 0.38
C GLY A 201 -4.48 -3.06 0.13
N LEU A 202 -3.34 -2.85 -0.55
CA LEU A 202 -2.95 -1.58 -1.13
C LEU A 202 -3.12 -1.67 -2.63
N THR A 203 -3.87 -0.74 -3.21
CA THR A 203 -4.12 -0.70 -4.66
C THR A 203 -3.73 0.66 -5.24
N THR A 204 -3.46 0.68 -6.55
CA THR A 204 -3.44 1.94 -7.29
C THR A 204 -4.86 2.48 -7.46
N GLN A 205 -5.00 3.73 -7.91
CA GLN A 205 -6.31 4.30 -8.29
C GLN A 205 -7.00 3.51 -9.41
N SER A 206 -6.23 2.83 -10.27
CA SER A 206 -6.76 1.95 -11.32
C SER A 206 -7.15 0.56 -10.82
N GLY A 207 -7.06 0.30 -9.50
CA GLY A 207 -7.43 -0.97 -8.89
C GLY A 207 -6.36 -2.07 -8.98
N VAL A 208 -5.14 -1.78 -9.44
CA VAL A 208 -4.06 -2.78 -9.47
C VAL A 208 -3.58 -3.06 -8.04
N LEU A 209 -3.60 -4.31 -7.61
CA LEU A 209 -3.19 -4.73 -6.28
C LEU A 209 -1.66 -4.71 -6.13
N LEU A 210 -1.15 -3.79 -5.32
CA LEU A 210 0.27 -3.62 -5.04
C LEU A 210 0.76 -4.50 -3.89
N VAL A 211 -0.01 -4.55 -2.79
CA VAL A 211 0.28 -5.34 -1.59
C VAL A 211 -0.99 -6.01 -1.10
N ARG A 212 -0.89 -7.21 -0.55
CA ARG A 212 -1.99 -7.92 0.09
C ARG A 212 -1.50 -8.68 1.32
N TYR A 213 -2.22 -8.53 2.44
CA TYR A 213 -2.00 -9.32 3.63
C TYR A 213 -3.29 -10.07 4.02
N PRO A 214 -3.24 -11.36 4.31
CA PRO A 214 -2.11 -12.30 4.19
C PRO A 214 -1.60 -12.39 2.75
N PHE A 215 -0.27 -12.51 2.59
CA PHE A 215 0.36 -12.49 1.27
C PHE A 215 -0.07 -13.69 0.41
N LYS A 216 -0.44 -13.39 -0.83
CA LYS A 216 -0.69 -14.40 -1.88
C LYS A 216 -0.15 -13.88 -3.20
N ASN A 217 0.89 -14.53 -3.69
CA ASN A 217 1.61 -14.14 -4.90
C ASN A 217 0.71 -14.02 -6.15
N THR A 218 -0.29 -14.90 -6.26
CA THR A 218 -1.20 -14.98 -7.42
C THR A 218 -2.09 -13.74 -7.61
N TYR A 219 -2.24 -12.92 -6.57
CA TYR A 219 -3.07 -11.70 -6.64
C TYR A 219 -2.27 -10.44 -6.90
N ILE A 220 -0.96 -10.46 -6.67
CA ILE A 220 -0.10 -9.27 -6.82
C ILE A 220 -0.04 -8.86 -8.30
N GLY A 221 -0.30 -7.59 -8.56
CA GLY A 221 -0.34 -7.03 -9.92
C GLY A 221 -1.67 -7.29 -10.68
N THR A 222 -2.65 -7.96 -10.05
CA THR A 222 -3.98 -8.14 -10.67
C THR A 222 -4.90 -6.95 -10.36
N ILE A 223 -5.90 -6.74 -11.22
CA ILE A 223 -6.95 -5.74 -10.96
C ILE A 223 -7.95 -6.34 -9.99
N VAL A 224 -8.16 -5.64 -8.88
CA VAL A 224 -9.17 -6.00 -7.89
C VAL A 224 -10.51 -5.44 -8.34
N SER A 225 -11.49 -6.31 -8.59
CA SER A 225 -12.86 -5.88 -8.89
C SER A 225 -13.56 -5.39 -7.63
N ASP A 226 -14.53 -4.47 -7.78
CA ASP A 226 -15.34 -3.94 -6.66
C ASP A 226 -16.01 -5.01 -5.79
N SER A 227 -16.25 -6.21 -6.35
CA SER A 227 -16.80 -7.35 -5.64
C SER A 227 -15.80 -8.02 -4.68
N GLN A 228 -14.49 -7.76 -4.82
CA GLN A 228 -13.42 -8.33 -4.00
C GLN A 228 -12.92 -7.35 -2.93
N ILE A 229 -13.26 -6.08 -3.05
CA ILE A 229 -13.04 -5.06 -2.03
C ILE A 229 -14.22 -5.17 -1.09
N GLY A 230 -14.02 -5.71 0.10
CA GLY A 230 -15.02 -5.64 1.17
C GLY A 230 -15.40 -4.18 1.35
N ARG A 231 -16.64 -3.83 0.98
CA ARG A 231 -17.15 -2.46 0.99
C ARG A 231 -17.16 -1.91 2.40
N ALA A 232 -16.12 -1.18 2.78
CA ALA A 232 -16.27 -0.10 3.71
C ALA A 232 -16.81 1.10 2.91
N HIS A 233 -18.10 1.11 2.62
CA HIS A 233 -18.76 2.29 2.10
C HIS A 233 -19.03 3.22 3.27
N VAL A 234 -18.39 4.40 3.23
CA VAL A 234 -18.86 5.60 3.91
C VAL A 234 -20.05 6.16 3.14
#